data_3cb33b52fd243153b003d49e382d09fd
#
_entry.id   3cb33b52fd243153b003d49e382d09fd
#
_cell.length_a   1.000
_cell.length_b   1.000
_cell.length_c   1.000
_cell.angle_alpha   90.00
_cell.angle_beta   90.00
_cell.angle_gamma   90.00
#
_symmetry.space_group_name_H-M   'P 1'
#
loop_
_entity.id
_entity.type
_entity.pdbx_description
1 polymer ?
#
loop_
_entity_poly.entity_id
_entity_poly.type
_entity_poly.pdbx_seq_one_letter_code
_entity_poly.pdbx_strand_id
1 'polypeptide(L)'
;MTKAIAAGANVCMMGSIFAGCDESPGTFELYQGRKYKVYRGMGSIAAMENGSKDRYFQENAKKLVPEGVEGRVAYKGSVEDTVFQLMGGLRSGMGYCGAPDIETLKTT
;
A
#
# COMPACT_ATOMS: atom_id res chain seq x y z
N MET A 1 7.06 8.15 -1.15
CA MET A 1 6.39 8.66 -2.38
C MET A 1 7.24 9.69 -3.13
N THR A 2 7.75 10.69 -2.44
CA THR A 2 8.54 11.77 -3.08
C THR A 2 9.73 11.25 -3.87
N LYS A 3 10.51 10.32 -3.30
CA LYS A 3 11.67 9.74 -3.98
C LYS A 3 11.29 9.01 -5.26
N ALA A 4 10.19 8.28 -5.24
CA ALA A 4 9.72 7.55 -6.43
C ALA A 4 9.30 8.52 -7.54
N ILE A 5 8.58 9.57 -7.20
CA ILE A 5 8.18 10.61 -8.16
C ILE A 5 9.42 11.31 -8.74
N ALA A 6 10.38 11.68 -7.88
CA ALA A 6 11.62 12.31 -8.33
C ALA A 6 12.42 11.43 -9.28
N ALA A 7 12.38 10.12 -9.08
CA ALA A 7 13.05 9.13 -9.93
C ALA A 7 12.33 8.88 -11.26
N GLY A 8 11.16 9.46 -11.48
CA GLY A 8 10.45 9.37 -12.74
C GLY A 8 9.07 8.70 -12.69
N ALA A 9 8.63 8.24 -11.52
CA ALA A 9 7.33 7.59 -11.40
C ALA A 9 6.19 8.57 -11.63
N ASN A 10 5.12 8.11 -12.27
CA ASN A 10 3.88 8.87 -12.43
C ASN A 10 2.80 8.39 -11.50
N VAL A 11 2.92 7.16 -11.00
CA VAL A 11 1.96 6.50 -10.11
C VAL A 11 2.76 5.73 -9.07
N CYS A 12 2.27 5.69 -7.85
CA CYS A 12 2.86 4.88 -6.79
C CYS A 12 1.86 3.82 -6.35
N MET A 13 2.28 2.55 -6.43
CA MET A 13 1.48 1.44 -5.88
C MET A 13 1.90 1.24 -4.43
N MET A 14 0.91 1.20 -3.54
CA MET A 14 1.15 1.08 -2.11
C MET A 14 0.21 0.02 -1.53
N GLY A 15 0.74 -0.85 -0.71
CA GLY A 15 -0.03 -1.90 -0.05
C GLY A 15 -0.25 -1.61 1.42
N SER A 16 0.77 -1.86 2.24
CA SER A 16 0.64 -1.77 3.69
C SER A 16 0.30 -0.36 4.20
N ILE A 17 0.67 0.68 3.47
CA ILE A 17 0.34 2.06 3.85
C ILE A 17 -1.17 2.27 3.92
N PHE A 18 -1.91 1.72 2.97
CA PHE A 18 -3.36 1.85 2.93
C PHE A 18 -4.10 0.70 3.61
N ALA A 19 -3.42 -0.40 3.92
CA ALA A 19 -4.06 -1.58 4.49
C ALA A 19 -4.71 -1.34 5.85
N GLY A 20 -4.16 -0.42 6.64
CA GLY A 20 -4.70 -0.06 7.95
C GLY A 20 -5.84 0.96 7.92
N CYS A 21 -6.22 1.46 6.75
CA CYS A 21 -7.28 2.46 6.62
C CYS A 21 -8.67 1.83 6.69
N ASP A 22 -9.66 2.63 7.12
CA ASP A 22 -11.05 2.16 7.24
C ASP A 22 -11.60 1.58 5.95
N GLU A 23 -11.27 2.18 4.82
CA GLU A 23 -11.78 1.81 3.50
C GLU A 23 -11.13 0.55 2.94
N SER A 24 -10.02 0.10 3.53
CA SER A 24 -9.38 -1.12 3.10
C SER A 24 -10.22 -2.34 3.49
N PRO A 25 -10.27 -3.40 2.66
CA PRO A 25 -10.93 -4.64 3.06
C PRO A 25 -10.17 -5.32 4.19
N GLY A 26 -10.86 -6.16 4.92
CA GLY A 26 -10.29 -6.90 6.04
C GLY A 26 -11.02 -6.63 7.32
N THR A 27 -10.74 -7.44 8.33
CA THR A 27 -11.37 -7.35 9.63
C THR A 27 -10.47 -6.62 10.61
N PHE A 28 -11.09 -6.02 11.62
CA PHE A 28 -10.36 -5.40 12.73
C PHE A 28 -10.06 -6.45 13.79
N GLU A 29 -8.90 -6.32 14.42
CA GLU A 29 -8.52 -7.11 15.57
C GLU A 29 -8.00 -6.20 16.68
N LEU A 30 -8.31 -6.57 17.94
CA LEU A 30 -7.73 -5.92 19.10
C LEU A 30 -6.65 -6.83 19.68
N TYR A 31 -5.47 -6.29 19.89
CA TYR A 31 -4.35 -7.01 20.47
C TYR A 31 -3.60 -6.09 21.43
N GLN A 32 -3.55 -6.49 22.70
CA GLN A 32 -2.89 -5.72 23.75
C GLN A 32 -3.35 -4.25 23.81
N GLY A 33 -4.66 -4.03 23.67
CA GLY A 33 -5.26 -2.71 23.72
C GLY A 33 -5.09 -1.86 22.47
N ARG A 34 -4.50 -2.39 21.42
CA ARG A 34 -4.31 -1.68 20.15
C ARG A 34 -5.19 -2.27 19.07
N LYS A 35 -5.66 -1.41 18.17
CA LYS A 35 -6.49 -1.81 17.05
C LYS A 35 -5.63 -2.07 15.82
N TYR A 36 -5.86 -3.22 15.19
CA TYR A 36 -5.13 -3.63 13.99
C TYR A 36 -6.11 -4.06 12.91
N LYS A 37 -5.67 -4.04 11.67
CA LYS A 37 -6.37 -4.67 10.55
C LYS A 37 -5.57 -5.85 10.05
N VAL A 38 -6.28 -6.90 9.64
CA VAL A 38 -5.65 -8.04 8.98
C VAL A 38 -5.32 -7.65 7.55
N TYR A 39 -4.06 -7.85 7.17
CA TYR A 39 -3.55 -7.53 5.85
C TYR A 39 -2.94 -8.78 5.21
N ARG A 40 -3.19 -8.93 3.93
CA ARG A 40 -2.57 -10.00 3.15
C ARG A 40 -2.25 -9.52 1.75
N GLY A 41 -1.11 -10.00 1.22
CA GLY A 41 -0.77 -9.77 -0.18
C GLY A 41 -1.60 -10.67 -1.09
N MET A 42 -1.74 -10.29 -2.35
CA MET A 42 -2.51 -11.06 -3.32
C MET A 42 -1.96 -12.47 -3.53
N GLY A 43 -0.65 -12.66 -3.31
CA GLY A 43 -0.01 -13.95 -3.45
C GLY A 43 -0.07 -14.84 -2.22
N SER A 44 -0.71 -14.43 -1.12
CA SER A 44 -0.83 -15.26 0.07
C SER A 44 -1.78 -16.43 -0.18
N ILE A 45 -1.65 -17.50 0.62
CA ILE A 45 -2.52 -18.68 0.50
C ILE A 45 -3.99 -18.29 0.70
N ALA A 46 -4.28 -17.48 1.72
CA ALA A 46 -5.64 -17.03 2.01
C ALA A 46 -6.25 -16.25 0.85
N ALA A 47 -5.47 -15.35 0.23
CA ALA A 47 -5.92 -14.58 -0.91
C ALA A 47 -6.13 -15.48 -2.14
N MET A 48 -5.26 -16.45 -2.37
CA MET A 48 -5.38 -17.39 -3.48
C MET A 48 -6.62 -18.28 -3.35
N GLU A 49 -6.95 -18.71 -2.13
CA GLU A 49 -8.15 -19.50 -1.86
C GLU A 49 -9.43 -18.72 -2.11
N ASN A 50 -9.37 -17.39 -2.03
CA ASN A 50 -10.50 -16.51 -2.30
C ASN A 50 -10.58 -16.03 -3.76
N GLY A 51 -9.85 -16.70 -4.67
CA GLY A 51 -9.94 -16.46 -6.10
C GLY A 51 -8.80 -15.67 -6.71
N SER A 52 -7.85 -15.19 -5.92
CA SER A 52 -6.71 -14.41 -6.43
C SER A 52 -5.85 -15.21 -7.39
N LYS A 53 -5.89 -16.54 -7.33
CA LYS A 53 -5.12 -17.39 -8.23
C LYS A 53 -5.45 -17.15 -9.70
N ASP A 54 -6.68 -16.74 -10.01
CA ASP A 54 -7.06 -16.41 -11.40
C ASP A 54 -6.32 -15.17 -11.89
N ARG A 55 -6.04 -14.22 -11.03
CA ARG A 55 -5.27 -13.02 -11.39
C ARG A 55 -3.82 -13.35 -11.71
N TYR A 56 -3.27 -14.37 -11.07
CA TYR A 56 -1.89 -14.80 -11.25
C TYR A 56 -1.78 -15.99 -12.19
N PHE A 57 -2.87 -16.42 -12.82
CA PHE A 57 -2.91 -17.58 -13.73
C PHE A 57 -2.39 -18.85 -13.08
N GLN A 58 -2.80 -19.10 -11.83
CA GLN A 58 -2.33 -20.25 -11.07
C GLN A 58 -3.30 -21.43 -11.03
N GLU A 59 -4.43 -21.33 -11.68
CA GLU A 59 -5.43 -22.42 -11.71
C GLU A 59 -4.88 -23.71 -12.34
N ASN A 60 -3.84 -23.61 -13.18
CA ASN A 60 -3.18 -24.75 -13.77
C ASN A 60 -1.98 -25.25 -12.98
N ALA A 61 -1.64 -24.58 -11.89
CA ALA A 61 -0.52 -24.99 -11.04
C ALA A 61 -0.92 -26.19 -10.21
N LYS A 62 0.00 -27.13 -10.04
CA LYS A 62 -0.24 -28.30 -9.20
C LYS A 62 -0.32 -27.94 -7.71
N LYS A 63 0.18 -26.77 -7.33
CA LYS A 63 0.33 -26.34 -5.96
C LYS A 63 0.42 -24.82 -5.93
N LEU A 64 -0.35 -24.21 -5.04
CA LEU A 64 -0.28 -22.75 -4.85
C LEU A 64 1.02 -22.38 -4.14
N VAL A 65 1.71 -21.37 -4.68
CA VAL A 65 2.93 -20.83 -4.10
C VAL A 65 2.64 -19.41 -3.65
N PRO A 66 2.55 -19.14 -2.35
CA PRO A 66 2.22 -17.79 -1.88
C PRO A 66 3.41 -16.84 -2.09
N GLU A 67 3.11 -15.66 -2.64
CA GLU A 67 4.10 -14.58 -2.82
C GLU A 67 3.98 -13.52 -1.74
N GLY A 68 2.89 -13.51 -0.98
CA GLY A 68 2.65 -12.57 0.09
C GLY A 68 2.38 -13.29 1.39
N VAL A 69 2.32 -12.52 2.47
CA VAL A 69 2.02 -13.04 3.81
C VAL A 69 0.75 -12.39 4.34
N GLU A 70 0.04 -13.15 5.19
CA GLU A 70 -1.06 -12.61 5.96
C GLU A 70 -0.53 -12.12 7.29
N GLY A 71 -0.87 -10.90 7.66
CA GLY A 71 -0.37 -10.30 8.88
C GLY A 71 -1.29 -9.20 9.38
N ARG A 72 -0.82 -8.51 10.41
CA ARG A 72 -1.55 -7.39 11.01
C ARG A 72 -0.84 -6.09 10.71
N VAL A 73 -1.62 -5.04 10.42
CA VAL A 73 -1.10 -3.68 10.27
C VAL A 73 -1.83 -2.77 11.25
N ALA A 74 -1.13 -1.76 11.74
CA ALA A 74 -1.72 -0.80 12.67
C ALA A 74 -2.89 -0.07 12.01
N TYR A 75 -3.96 0.15 12.76
CA TYR A 75 -5.10 0.93 12.30
C TYR A 75 -4.68 2.39 12.10
N LYS A 76 -5.07 2.98 10.98
CA LYS A 76 -4.65 4.33 10.59
C LYS A 76 -5.80 5.33 10.41
N GLY A 77 -7.04 4.90 10.56
CA GLY A 77 -8.20 5.76 10.34
C GLY A 77 -8.59 5.84 8.86
N SER A 78 -9.06 6.99 8.41
CA SER A 78 -9.55 7.13 7.05
C SER A 78 -8.42 7.25 6.04
N VAL A 79 -8.67 6.82 4.80
CA VAL A 79 -7.71 6.98 3.69
C VAL A 79 -7.48 8.46 3.36
N GLU A 80 -8.47 9.29 3.58
CA GLU A 80 -8.35 10.74 3.36
C GLU A 80 -7.21 11.33 4.18
N ASP A 81 -7.12 10.98 5.47
CA ASP A 81 -6.07 11.47 6.34
C ASP A 81 -4.70 10.96 5.89
N THR A 82 -4.61 9.70 5.48
CA THR A 82 -3.36 9.11 4.99
C THR A 82 -2.89 9.81 3.72
N VAL A 83 -3.79 10.03 2.77
CA VAL A 83 -3.46 10.73 1.51
C VAL A 83 -3.05 12.16 1.79
N PHE A 84 -3.72 12.84 2.72
CA PHE A 84 -3.35 14.20 3.12
C PHE A 84 -1.92 14.27 3.61
N GLN A 85 -1.51 13.32 4.46
CA GLN A 85 -0.14 13.25 4.96
C GLN A 85 0.87 12.96 3.85
N LEU A 86 0.54 12.04 2.94
CA LEU A 86 1.42 11.72 1.80
C LEU A 86 1.61 12.93 0.89
N MET A 87 0.55 13.66 0.60
CA MET A 87 0.63 14.86 -0.22
C MET A 87 1.40 15.97 0.47
N GLY A 88 1.26 16.10 1.79
CA GLY A 88 2.05 17.04 2.58
C GLY A 88 3.52 16.72 2.51
N GLY A 89 3.90 15.43 2.60
CA GLY A 89 5.28 14.98 2.46
C GLY A 89 5.84 15.28 1.07
N LEU A 90 5.05 15.06 0.02
CA LEU A 90 5.47 15.39 -1.35
C LEU A 90 5.73 16.88 -1.51
N ARG A 91 4.81 17.73 -1.04
CA ARG A 91 4.97 19.19 -1.11
C ARG A 91 6.20 19.66 -0.35
N SER A 92 6.45 19.11 0.83
CA SER A 92 7.64 19.44 1.61
C SER A 92 8.91 19.05 0.88
N GLY A 93 8.94 17.85 0.29
CA GLY A 93 10.08 17.39 -0.50
C GLY A 93 10.34 18.26 -1.71
N MET A 94 9.30 18.67 -2.42
CA MET A 94 9.42 19.59 -3.53
C MET A 94 9.97 20.94 -3.08
N GLY A 95 9.54 21.43 -1.90
CA GLY A 95 10.07 22.67 -1.32
C GLY A 95 11.55 22.59 -1.03
N TYR A 96 12.02 21.50 -0.44
CA TYR A 96 13.44 21.29 -0.16
C TYR A 96 14.28 21.25 -1.44
N CYS A 97 13.73 20.71 -2.52
CA CYS A 97 14.43 20.64 -3.81
C CYS A 97 14.27 21.90 -4.67
N GLY A 98 13.48 22.87 -4.22
CA GLY A 98 13.18 24.06 -5.01
C GLY A 98 12.36 23.78 -6.26
N ALA A 99 11.56 22.70 -6.26
CA ALA A 99 10.77 22.27 -7.42
C ALA A 99 9.34 22.81 -7.32
N PRO A 100 8.93 23.74 -8.21
CA PRO A 100 7.56 24.29 -8.18
C PRO A 100 6.51 23.34 -8.75
N ASP A 101 6.94 22.32 -9.50
CA ASP A 101 6.04 21.32 -10.11
C ASP A 101 6.72 19.96 -10.17
N ILE A 102 5.93 18.94 -10.55
CA ILE A 102 6.40 17.55 -10.60
C ILE A 102 7.49 17.39 -11.67
N GLU A 103 7.33 17.99 -12.83
CA GLU A 103 8.31 17.85 -13.91
C GLU A 103 9.68 18.41 -13.50
N THR A 104 9.71 19.53 -12.80
CA THR A 104 10.95 20.09 -12.27
C THR A 104 11.57 19.17 -11.23
N LEU A 105 10.75 18.55 -10.37
CA LEU A 105 11.23 17.59 -9.39
C LEU A 105 11.96 16.42 -10.05
N LYS A 106 11.46 15.93 -11.19
CA LYS A 106 12.07 14.80 -11.91
C LYS A 106 13.39 15.15 -12.55
N THR A 107 13.62 16.41 -12.86
CA THR A 107 14.82 16.86 -13.59
C THR A 107 15.89 17.49 -12.71
N THR A 108 15.60 17.68 -11.43
CA THR A 108 16.56 18.35 -10.50
C THR A 108 17.37 17.37 -9.66
#